data_c87824dd8d6d48a2a1403002e714907e
#
_entry.id   c87824dd8d6d48a2a1403002e714907e
#
_cell.length_a   1.000
_cell.length_b   1.000
_cell.length_c   1.000
_cell.angle_alpha   90.00
_cell.angle_beta   90.00
_cell.angle_gamma   90.00
#
_symmetry.space_group_name_H-M   'P 1'
#
loop_
_entity.id
_entity.type
_entity.pdbx_description
1 polymer ?
#
loop_
_entity_poly.entity_id
_entity_poly.type
_entity_poly.pdbx_seq_one_letter_code
_entity_poly.pdbx_strand_id
1 'polypeptide(L)'
;QEDSLYDFAVRLKDFGNELFGNTGIDFHSDTLNTELQNLKLSMNCKRHLIYIFKEGMNNILKYSECKNVNLIFRIYDEDIEIILEDDGKGFDPASCQKGYGLKNIFLRAEQIDLNVNISSFPGAGTKITLTAGIQNLISVNSGSKS
;
A
#
# COMPACT_ATOMS: atom_id res chain seq x y z
N GLN A 1 2.52 -21.23 -1.26
CA GLN A 1 3.42 -20.76 -0.27
C GLN A 1 2.97 -19.48 0.39
N GLU A 2 2.97 -19.45 1.69
CA GLU A 2 2.50 -18.30 2.43
C GLU A 2 3.66 -17.49 2.98
N ASP A 3 3.51 -16.18 2.91
CA ASP A 3 4.45 -15.28 3.55
C ASP A 3 3.77 -14.65 4.75
N SER A 4 4.55 -14.23 5.71
CA SER A 4 4.00 -13.43 6.78
C SER A 4 3.76 -12.02 6.26
N LEU A 5 2.90 -11.31 6.96
CA LEU A 5 2.68 -9.91 6.65
C LEU A 5 3.97 -9.11 6.83
N TYR A 6 4.82 -9.55 7.76
CA TYR A 6 6.12 -8.93 7.94
C TYR A 6 6.98 -9.07 6.69
N ASP A 7 7.03 -10.27 6.10
CA ASP A 7 7.81 -10.48 4.87
C ASP A 7 7.30 -9.61 3.74
N PHE A 8 5.98 -9.48 3.64
CA PHE A 8 5.37 -8.61 2.66
C PHE A 8 5.80 -7.15 2.88
N ALA A 9 5.79 -6.70 4.13
CA ALA A 9 6.18 -5.33 4.46
C ALA A 9 7.64 -5.09 4.10
N VAL A 10 8.50 -6.07 4.35
CA VAL A 10 9.92 -5.94 4.00
C VAL A 10 10.09 -5.85 2.49
N ARG A 11 9.31 -6.63 1.74
CA ARG A 11 9.39 -6.55 0.27
C ARG A 11 9.02 -5.17 -0.24
N LEU A 12 7.97 -4.58 0.31
CA LEU A 12 7.58 -3.24 -0.09
C LEU A 12 8.65 -2.22 0.29
N LYS A 13 9.24 -2.39 1.47
CA LYS A 13 10.31 -1.51 1.91
C LYS A 13 11.49 -1.58 0.95
N ASP A 14 11.89 -2.79 0.58
CA ASP A 14 13.01 -2.97 -0.33
C ASP A 14 12.70 -2.37 -1.70
N PHE A 15 11.48 -2.56 -2.18
CA PHE A 15 11.07 -1.99 -3.44
C PHE A 15 11.15 -0.45 -3.40
N GLY A 16 10.65 0.15 -2.33
CA GLY A 16 10.70 1.59 -2.19
C GLY A 16 12.11 2.13 -2.10
N ASN A 17 12.96 1.44 -1.33
CA ASN A 17 14.35 1.86 -1.20
C ASN A 17 15.04 1.86 -2.56
N GLU A 18 14.75 0.86 -3.36
CA GLU A 18 15.37 0.77 -4.68
C GLU A 18 14.78 1.81 -5.62
N LEU A 19 13.47 1.97 -5.61
CA LEU A 19 12.79 2.87 -6.52
C LEU A 19 13.19 4.33 -6.27
N PHE A 20 13.23 4.73 -5.01
CA PHE A 20 13.50 6.12 -4.66
C PHE A 20 14.96 6.42 -4.40
N GLY A 21 15.80 5.40 -4.39
CA GLY A 21 17.24 5.59 -4.21
C GLY A 21 17.79 6.43 -5.35
N ASN A 22 18.68 7.35 -5.02
CA ASN A 22 19.33 8.22 -5.99
C ASN A 22 18.39 9.17 -6.73
N THR A 23 17.19 9.37 -6.19
CA THR A 23 16.22 10.30 -6.79
C THR A 23 16.12 11.61 -6.03
N GLY A 24 16.72 11.69 -4.83
CA GLY A 24 16.53 12.85 -3.99
C GLY A 24 15.29 12.76 -3.12
N ILE A 25 14.49 11.72 -3.27
CA ILE A 25 13.31 11.52 -2.44
C ILE A 25 13.71 10.66 -1.25
N ASP A 26 13.34 11.11 -0.06
CA ASP A 26 13.59 10.35 1.16
C ASP A 26 12.42 9.41 1.40
N PHE A 27 12.71 8.12 1.39
CA PHE A 27 11.70 7.10 1.61
C PHE A 27 11.85 6.53 3.02
N HIS A 28 10.76 6.59 3.78
CA HIS A 28 10.74 6.12 5.17
C HIS A 28 9.73 5.00 5.29
N SER A 29 10.14 3.91 5.91
CA SER A 29 9.26 2.76 6.07
C SER A 29 9.23 2.37 7.54
N ASP A 30 8.05 2.33 8.10
CA ASP A 30 7.83 1.91 9.47
C ASP A 30 7.16 0.56 9.44
N THR A 31 7.98 -0.49 9.25
CA THR A 31 7.46 -1.83 9.05
C THR A 31 7.98 -2.84 10.06
N LEU A 32 8.63 -2.37 11.13
CA LEU A 32 9.31 -3.26 12.05
C LEU A 32 8.47 -3.73 13.22
N ASN A 33 7.17 -3.84 13.03
CA ASN A 33 6.29 -4.34 14.06
C ASN A 33 6.35 -5.86 14.08
N THR A 34 6.82 -6.41 15.19
CA THR A 34 6.99 -7.86 15.29
C THR A 34 5.68 -8.62 15.25
N GLU A 35 4.57 -7.95 15.57
CA GLU A 35 3.27 -8.61 15.46
C GLU A 35 2.98 -9.09 14.06
N LEU A 36 3.55 -8.42 13.06
CA LEU A 36 3.32 -8.80 11.67
C LEU A 36 3.90 -10.16 11.34
N GLN A 37 4.86 -10.65 12.12
CA GLN A 37 5.49 -11.93 11.85
C GLN A 37 4.54 -13.08 12.06
N ASN A 38 3.54 -12.90 12.90
CA ASN A 38 2.62 -13.97 13.24
C ASN A 38 1.39 -14.01 12.34
N LEU A 39 1.29 -13.08 11.41
CA LEU A 39 0.13 -12.98 10.54
C LEU A 39 0.52 -13.46 9.15
N LYS A 40 -0.14 -14.51 8.70
CA LYS A 40 0.11 -15.07 7.37
C LYS A 40 -0.77 -14.37 6.36
N LEU A 41 -0.19 -14.08 5.21
CA LEU A 41 -0.90 -13.36 4.16
C LEU A 41 -1.24 -14.37 3.07
N SER A 42 -2.51 -14.39 2.64
CA SER A 42 -2.88 -15.30 1.57
C SER A 42 -2.16 -14.89 0.28
N MET A 43 -1.88 -15.89 -0.55
CA MET A 43 -1.19 -15.63 -1.81
C MET A 43 -1.98 -14.68 -2.70
N ASN A 44 -3.28 -14.85 -2.70
CA ASN A 44 -4.13 -13.99 -3.53
C ASN A 44 -4.07 -12.54 -3.06
N CYS A 45 -4.21 -12.32 -1.76
CA CYS A 45 -4.11 -10.99 -1.21
C CYS A 45 -2.73 -10.39 -1.46
N LYS A 46 -1.69 -11.17 -1.25
CA LYS A 46 -0.34 -10.69 -1.43
C LYS A 46 -0.12 -10.16 -2.84
N ARG A 47 -0.59 -10.90 -3.84
CA ARG A 47 -0.39 -10.49 -5.23
C ARG A 47 -1.05 -9.15 -5.53
N HIS A 48 -2.28 -8.98 -5.07
CA HIS A 48 -3.00 -7.74 -5.32
C HIS A 48 -2.42 -6.57 -4.51
N LEU A 49 -2.03 -6.83 -3.26
CA LEU A 49 -1.46 -5.79 -2.42
C LEU A 49 -0.12 -5.30 -2.95
N ILE A 50 0.70 -6.22 -3.43
CA ILE A 50 1.98 -5.83 -4.03
C ILE A 50 1.73 -4.91 -5.22
N TYR A 51 0.78 -5.28 -6.07
CA TYR A 51 0.47 -4.44 -7.23
C TYR A 51 0.01 -3.05 -6.79
N ILE A 52 -0.90 -2.98 -5.81
CA ILE A 52 -1.46 -1.71 -5.37
C ILE A 52 -0.36 -0.76 -4.90
N PHE A 53 0.51 -1.25 -4.04
CA PHE A 53 1.50 -0.36 -3.44
C PHE A 53 2.67 -0.07 -4.37
N LYS A 54 3.03 -1.00 -5.25
CA LYS A 54 4.04 -0.70 -6.27
C LYS A 54 3.51 0.34 -7.25
N GLU A 55 2.25 0.19 -7.65
CA GLU A 55 1.64 1.18 -8.55
C GLU A 55 1.58 2.55 -7.87
N GLY A 56 1.23 2.57 -6.60
CA GLY A 56 1.21 3.82 -5.85
C GLY A 56 2.58 4.47 -5.78
N MET A 57 3.62 3.69 -5.52
CA MET A 57 4.97 4.23 -5.44
C MET A 57 5.46 4.73 -6.80
N ASN A 58 5.14 4.01 -7.87
CA ASN A 58 5.49 4.46 -9.21
C ASN A 58 4.81 5.77 -9.55
N ASN A 59 3.55 5.92 -9.15
CA ASN A 59 2.84 7.18 -9.38
C ASN A 59 3.50 8.33 -8.63
N ILE A 60 3.93 8.09 -7.40
CA ILE A 60 4.62 9.10 -6.64
C ILE A 60 5.88 9.54 -7.38
N LEU A 61 6.66 8.58 -7.84
CA LEU A 61 7.90 8.91 -8.53
C LEU A 61 7.64 9.71 -9.80
N LYS A 62 6.59 9.36 -10.53
CA LYS A 62 6.33 10.00 -11.82
C LYS A 62 5.70 11.37 -11.71
N TYR A 63 4.85 11.59 -10.70
CA TYR A 63 3.96 12.75 -10.73
C TYR A 63 4.04 13.65 -9.51
N SER A 64 4.55 13.16 -8.40
CA SER A 64 4.35 13.85 -7.12
C SER A 64 5.26 15.05 -6.92
N GLU A 65 6.50 14.97 -7.40
CA GLU A 65 7.51 16.01 -7.14
C GLU A 65 7.68 16.24 -5.64
N CYS A 66 7.67 15.15 -4.88
CA CYS A 66 7.75 15.22 -3.44
C CYS A 66 9.19 15.14 -2.95
N LYS A 67 9.35 15.38 -1.65
CA LYS A 67 10.64 15.19 -0.99
C LYS A 67 10.62 14.00 -0.06
N ASN A 68 9.46 13.67 0.47
CA ASN A 68 9.33 12.58 1.45
C ASN A 68 8.19 11.65 1.09
N VAL A 69 8.45 10.36 1.25
CA VAL A 69 7.46 9.31 1.08
C VAL A 69 7.49 8.43 2.31
N ASN A 70 6.34 8.12 2.85
CA ASN A 70 6.22 7.27 4.03
C ASN A 70 5.36 6.05 3.72
N LEU A 71 5.83 4.89 4.16
CA LEU A 71 5.06 3.65 4.12
C LEU A 71 4.89 3.19 5.57
N ILE A 72 3.64 3.11 6.02
CA ILE A 72 3.34 2.89 7.43
C ILE A 72 2.39 1.71 7.58
N PHE A 73 2.69 0.83 8.53
CA PHE A 73 1.82 -0.28 8.88
C PHE A 73 1.37 -0.09 10.32
N ARG A 74 0.06 -0.14 10.53
CA ARG A 74 -0.52 0.00 11.86
C ARG A 74 -1.51 -1.11 12.13
N ILE A 75 -1.50 -1.61 13.36
CA ILE A 75 -2.44 -2.64 13.77
C ILE A 75 -3.28 -2.08 14.90
N TYR A 76 -4.59 -2.19 14.76
CA TYR A 76 -5.55 -1.76 15.78
C TYR A 76 -6.45 -2.93 16.07
N ASP A 77 -6.36 -3.48 17.27
CA ASP A 77 -7.23 -4.59 17.63
C ASP A 77 -7.22 -5.66 16.54
N GLU A 78 -8.29 -5.73 15.74
CA GLU A 78 -8.40 -6.76 14.72
C GLU A 78 -8.28 -6.21 13.31
N ASP A 79 -7.88 -4.96 13.17
CA ASP A 79 -7.74 -4.32 11.88
C ASP A 79 -6.31 -3.94 11.60
N ILE A 80 -5.99 -3.86 10.33
CA ILE A 80 -4.69 -3.36 9.91
C ILE A 80 -4.90 -2.22 8.92
N GLU A 81 -4.00 -1.27 9.00
CA GLU A 81 -3.99 -0.13 8.12
C GLU A 81 -2.63 -0.02 7.47
N ILE A 82 -2.59 0.06 6.15
CA ILE A 82 -1.36 0.24 5.40
C ILE A 82 -1.46 1.56 4.68
N ILE A 83 -0.53 2.46 4.94
CA ILE A 83 -0.58 3.82 4.44
C ILE A 83 0.65 4.12 3.60
N LEU A 84 0.44 4.67 2.42
CA LEU A 84 1.50 5.19 1.57
C LEU A 84 1.19 6.64 1.32
N GLU A 85 2.07 7.54 1.72
CA GLU A 85 1.80 8.96 1.60
C GLU A 85 3.04 9.71 1.13
N ASP A 86 2.81 10.82 0.45
CA ASP A 86 3.89 11.70 0.01
C ASP A 86 3.51 13.14 0.30
N ASP A 87 4.53 14.01 0.31
CA ASP A 87 4.35 15.43 0.57
C ASP A 87 4.47 16.26 -0.69
N GLY A 88 4.12 15.69 -1.83
CA GLY A 88 4.29 16.36 -3.10
C GLY A 88 3.17 17.30 -3.47
N LYS A 89 3.02 17.53 -4.76
CA LYS A 89 2.08 18.54 -5.22
C LYS A 89 0.63 18.09 -5.21
N GLY A 90 0.39 16.78 -5.04
CA GLY A 90 -0.97 16.30 -5.01
C GLY A 90 -1.70 16.49 -6.33
N PHE A 91 -2.97 16.16 -6.31
CA PHE A 91 -3.83 16.35 -7.48
C PHE A 91 -5.28 16.40 -7.00
N ASP A 92 -6.16 16.82 -7.92
CA ASP A 92 -7.59 16.81 -7.66
C ASP A 92 -8.13 15.47 -8.19
N PRO A 93 -8.56 14.56 -7.32
CA PRO A 93 -9.03 13.25 -7.79
C PRO A 93 -10.20 13.35 -8.77
N ALA A 94 -11.00 14.40 -8.65
CA ALA A 94 -12.15 14.55 -9.53
C ALA A 94 -11.74 14.84 -10.96
N SER A 95 -10.58 15.46 -11.16
CA SER A 95 -10.14 15.85 -12.50
C SER A 95 -9.05 14.96 -13.05
N CYS A 96 -8.52 14.02 -12.25
CA CYS A 96 -7.42 13.15 -12.69
C CYS A 96 -7.93 11.75 -12.89
N GLN A 97 -8.58 11.54 -14.03
CA GLN A 97 -9.19 10.24 -14.23
C GLN A 97 -8.30 9.24 -14.90
N LYS A 98 -7.23 9.73 -15.52
CA LYS A 98 -6.37 8.86 -16.28
C LYS A 98 -4.94 9.16 -15.93
N GLY A 99 -4.07 8.25 -16.28
CA GLY A 99 -2.65 8.52 -16.19
C GLY A 99 -2.03 8.28 -14.83
N TYR A 100 -2.83 8.02 -13.80
CA TYR A 100 -2.29 7.75 -12.48
C TYR A 100 -2.52 6.33 -12.02
N GLY A 101 -3.16 5.51 -12.85
CA GLY A 101 -3.39 4.12 -12.47
C GLY A 101 -4.35 3.94 -11.30
N LEU A 102 -5.07 4.99 -10.93
CA LEU A 102 -5.95 4.92 -9.78
C LEU A 102 -7.07 3.92 -9.96
N LYS A 103 -7.64 3.87 -11.17
CA LYS A 103 -8.69 2.93 -11.46
C LYS A 103 -8.21 1.50 -11.23
N ASN A 104 -6.99 1.20 -11.62
CA ASN A 104 -6.44 -0.13 -11.45
C ASN A 104 -6.23 -0.46 -9.98
N ILE A 105 -5.83 0.53 -9.20
CA ILE A 105 -5.68 0.32 -7.76
C ILE A 105 -7.01 -0.05 -7.13
N PHE A 106 -8.07 0.69 -7.48
CA PHE A 106 -9.40 0.39 -6.92
C PHE A 106 -9.91 -0.97 -7.38
N LEU A 107 -9.67 -1.32 -8.65
CA LEU A 107 -10.11 -2.61 -9.16
C LEU A 107 -9.39 -3.76 -8.46
N ARG A 108 -8.09 -3.59 -8.20
CA ARG A 108 -7.35 -4.63 -7.50
C ARG A 108 -7.85 -4.83 -6.08
N ALA A 109 -8.11 -3.73 -5.38
CA ALA A 109 -8.63 -3.82 -4.02
C ALA A 109 -9.99 -4.49 -4.01
N GLU A 110 -10.82 -4.18 -4.99
CA GLU A 110 -12.15 -4.76 -5.08
C GLU A 110 -12.10 -6.27 -5.26
N GLN A 111 -11.11 -6.76 -5.99
CA GLN A 111 -10.99 -8.19 -6.25
C GLN A 111 -10.66 -9.00 -5.00
N ILE A 112 -10.16 -8.35 -3.96
CA ILE A 112 -9.88 -9.02 -2.69
C ILE A 112 -10.72 -8.46 -1.56
N ASP A 113 -11.77 -7.74 -1.90
CA ASP A 113 -12.74 -7.20 -0.94
C ASP A 113 -12.10 -6.32 0.12
N LEU A 114 -11.11 -5.54 -0.27
CA LEU A 114 -10.46 -4.62 0.65
C LEU A 114 -10.79 -3.20 0.28
N ASN A 115 -10.75 -2.35 1.28
CA ASN A 115 -11.11 -0.96 1.16
C ASN A 115 -9.86 -0.11 0.96
N VAL A 116 -9.85 0.65 -0.12
CA VAL A 116 -8.76 1.58 -0.41
C VAL A 116 -9.34 2.98 -0.48
N ASN A 117 -8.70 3.90 0.20
CA ASN A 117 -9.05 5.29 0.13
C ASN A 117 -7.87 6.08 -0.37
N ILE A 118 -8.10 6.96 -1.33
CA ILE A 118 -7.06 7.83 -1.86
C ILE A 118 -7.47 9.26 -1.60
N SER A 119 -6.64 9.97 -0.85
CA SER A 119 -6.89 11.35 -0.47
C SER A 119 -5.78 12.21 -1.08
N SER A 120 -6.15 13.21 -1.86
CA SER A 120 -5.17 14.08 -2.48
C SER A 120 -5.81 15.44 -2.74
N PHE A 121 -5.03 16.48 -2.51
CA PHE A 121 -5.43 17.85 -2.80
C PHE A 121 -4.24 18.56 -3.43
N PRO A 122 -4.48 19.48 -4.36
CA PRO A 122 -3.38 20.26 -4.92
C PRO A 122 -2.58 20.93 -3.80
N GLY A 123 -1.29 20.72 -3.83
CA GLY A 123 -0.37 21.31 -2.84
C GLY A 123 -0.26 20.56 -1.53
N ALA A 124 -1.00 19.47 -1.34
CA ALA A 124 -1.05 18.80 -0.05
C ALA A 124 -0.61 17.34 -0.09
N GLY A 125 -0.03 16.90 -1.20
CA GLY A 125 0.42 15.52 -1.31
C GLY A 125 -0.69 14.54 -1.55
N THR A 126 -0.35 13.27 -1.48
CA THR A 126 -1.30 12.18 -1.73
C THR A 126 -1.14 11.11 -0.66
N LYS A 127 -2.24 10.50 -0.29
CA LYS A 127 -2.25 9.48 0.74
C LYS A 127 -3.16 8.34 0.30
N ILE A 128 -2.58 7.14 0.21
CA ILE A 128 -3.33 5.92 -0.07
C ILE A 128 -3.43 5.16 1.23
N THR A 129 -4.64 4.84 1.64
CA THR A 129 -4.87 4.09 2.87
C THR A 129 -5.65 2.83 2.55
N LEU A 130 -5.07 1.70 2.92
CA LEU A 130 -5.76 0.42 2.81
C LEU A 130 -6.09 -0.06 4.20
N THR A 131 -7.37 -0.35 4.43
CA THR A 131 -7.84 -0.81 5.73
C THR A 131 -8.50 -2.17 5.55
N ALA A 132 -8.20 -3.08 6.45
CA ALA A 132 -8.75 -4.43 6.36
C ALA A 132 -8.82 -5.05 7.73
N GLY A 133 -9.84 -5.91 7.93
CA GLY A 133 -9.79 -6.81 9.06
C GLY A 133 -8.66 -7.79 8.84
N ILE A 134 -7.94 -8.10 9.89
CA ILE A 134 -6.78 -8.99 9.76
C ILE A 134 -7.21 -10.33 9.17
N GLN A 135 -8.40 -10.80 9.52
CA GLN A 135 -8.87 -12.07 9.01
C GLN A 135 -9.07 -12.09 7.51
N ASN A 136 -9.32 -10.94 6.90
CA ASN A 136 -9.49 -10.89 5.46
C ASN A 136 -8.18 -11.00 4.70
N LEU A 137 -7.08 -10.83 5.39
CA LEU A 137 -5.77 -10.89 4.76
C LEU A 137 -5.12 -12.26 4.89
N ILE A 138 -5.40 -12.97 5.98
CA ILE A 138 -4.68 -14.21 6.24
C ILE A 138 -5.26 -15.35 5.43
N SER A 139 -4.43 -16.33 5.18
CA SER A 139 -4.84 -17.51 4.48
C SER A 139 -5.55 -18.40 5.46
N VAL A 140 -6.79 -18.65 5.19
CA VAL A 140 -7.52 -19.45 6.05
C VAL A 140 -7.87 -20.65 5.37
N ASN A 141 -7.41 -21.08 5.10
CA ASN A 141 -7.86 -22.01 4.49
C ASN A 141 -9.04 -21.94 4.09
N SER A 142 -9.18 -21.49 3.97
CA SER A 142 -10.05 -21.26 3.68
C SER A 142 -10.82 -21.77 3.11
N GLY A 143 -10.79 -22.16 3.09
CA GLY A 143 -11.38 -22.59 2.66
C GLY A 143 -12.38 -22.85 3.04
N SER A 144 -12.54 -22.94 3.36
CA SER A 144 -13.33 -23.23 3.63
C SER A 144 -14.27 -22.59 3.34
N LYS A 145 -14.48 -22.31 3.03
CA LYS A 145 -15.28 -21.91 2.65
C LYS A 145 -15.75 -21.94 1.99
N SER A 146 -15.76 -22.29 2.17
CA SER A 146 -16.19 -22.29 1.55
C SER A 146 -16.62 -22.33 1.21
#